data_020b73274eac7633e8379b0397074bf6
#
_entry.id   020b73274eac7633e8379b0397074bf6
#
_cell.length_a   1.000
_cell.length_b   1.000
_cell.length_c   1.000
_cell.angle_alpha   90.00
_cell.angle_beta   90.00
_cell.angle_gamma   90.00
#
_symmetry.space_group_name_H-M   'P 1'
#
loop_
_entity.id
_entity.type
_entity.pdbx_description
1 polymer ?
#
loop_
_entity_poly.entity_id
_entity_poly.type
_entity_poly.pdbx_seq_one_letter_code
_entity_poly.pdbx_strand_id
1 'polypeptide(L)'
;QAIIKLAKAYGLDDPKIAPHVPMDPNLKLKKGEGNEIIPEAECSYAAMVGSLLYLSLTCRPDIAAAVGVLSRFMSCPTAEHVDAARRVISYTYTTRELGIVHRRDGVNNPVLAFCNHEDSLELSRQQEPDLMTSYADADLAGDISTRRSTTSVCVLLNGGLVAWISRLQPTVALSTTEAETIATTDCVKLLMHLRLLLRELGREQQQPTIVYEDNQAAVKLTAMPEQSKRAKHYQMKVHFLKGMVKNGVYRYIWISTHDQ
;
A
#
# COMPACT_ATOMS: atom_id res chain seq x y z
N GLN A 1 -18.72 -12.54 7.57
CA GLN A 1 -19.81 -12.06 8.45
C GLN A 1 -19.74 -10.55 8.71
N ALA A 2 -18.56 -9.97 9.05
CA ALA A 2 -18.41 -8.53 9.33
C ALA A 2 -18.88 -7.64 8.17
N ILE A 3 -18.49 -7.98 6.94
CA ILE A 3 -18.87 -7.26 5.71
C ILE A 3 -20.41 -7.26 5.53
N ILE A 4 -21.05 -8.41 5.73
CA ILE A 4 -22.51 -8.53 5.60
C ILE A 4 -23.23 -7.68 6.66
N LYS A 5 -22.75 -7.71 7.91
CA LYS A 5 -23.30 -6.88 8.98
C LYS A 5 -23.17 -5.39 8.67
N LEU A 6 -22.00 -4.97 8.16
CA LEU A 6 -21.74 -3.59 7.78
C LEU A 6 -22.69 -3.14 6.65
N ALA A 7 -22.80 -3.91 5.57
CA ALA A 7 -23.69 -3.57 4.46
C ALA A 7 -25.16 -3.47 4.90
N LYS A 8 -25.65 -4.42 5.70
CA LYS A 8 -27.01 -4.39 6.24
C LYS A 8 -27.29 -3.19 7.14
N ALA A 9 -26.31 -2.81 7.98
CA ALA A 9 -26.47 -1.67 8.88
C ALA A 9 -26.72 -0.34 8.14
N TYR A 10 -26.27 -0.24 6.88
CA TYR A 10 -26.44 0.95 6.05
C TYR A 10 -27.36 0.74 4.84
N GLY A 11 -28.09 -0.40 4.76
CA GLY A 11 -29.01 -0.69 3.67
C GLY A 11 -28.33 -0.84 2.31
N LEU A 12 -27.11 -1.41 2.29
CA LEU A 12 -26.25 -1.57 1.11
C LEU A 12 -26.00 -3.06 0.77
N ASP A 13 -26.89 -3.94 1.20
CA ASP A 13 -26.84 -5.38 0.97
C ASP A 13 -27.60 -5.82 -0.29
N ASP A 14 -28.02 -4.89 -1.16
CA ASP A 14 -28.59 -5.19 -2.47
C ASP A 14 -27.50 -5.12 -3.56
N PRO A 15 -27.23 -6.24 -4.28
CA PRO A 15 -26.18 -6.30 -5.30
C PRO A 15 -26.53 -5.57 -6.62
N LYS A 16 -27.68 -4.90 -6.74
CA LYS A 16 -28.11 -4.25 -7.99
C LYS A 16 -27.17 -3.16 -8.50
N ILE A 17 -26.35 -2.57 -7.63
CA ILE A 17 -25.35 -1.57 -7.97
C ILE A 17 -24.00 -2.04 -7.43
N ALA A 18 -23.26 -2.80 -8.24
CA ALA A 18 -21.94 -3.31 -7.91
C ALA A 18 -20.85 -2.36 -8.47
N PRO A 19 -20.20 -1.51 -7.66
CA PRO A 19 -19.06 -0.75 -8.16
C PRO A 19 -17.90 -1.71 -8.46
N HIS A 20 -17.22 -1.50 -9.61
CA HIS A 20 -16.07 -2.30 -10.01
C HIS A 20 -14.78 -1.91 -9.28
N VAL A 21 -14.72 -0.69 -8.75
CA VAL A 21 -13.59 -0.15 -7.98
C VAL A 21 -14.10 0.51 -6.70
N PRO A 22 -13.35 0.42 -5.59
CA PRO A 22 -13.79 0.93 -4.30
C PRO A 22 -14.01 2.46 -4.31
N MET A 23 -13.16 3.19 -5.03
CA MET A 23 -13.25 4.64 -5.16
C MET A 23 -12.95 5.05 -6.60
N ASP A 24 -13.62 6.08 -7.10
CA ASP A 24 -13.32 6.66 -8.40
C ASP A 24 -11.93 7.34 -8.33
N PRO A 25 -10.98 6.98 -9.20
CA PRO A 25 -9.65 7.60 -9.23
C PRO A 25 -9.68 9.12 -9.45
N ASN A 26 -10.73 9.63 -10.09
CA ASN A 26 -10.89 11.05 -10.38
C ASN A 26 -11.62 11.82 -9.27
N LEU A 27 -12.14 11.13 -8.26
CA LEU A 27 -12.85 11.75 -7.13
C LEU A 27 -11.85 12.49 -6.24
N LYS A 28 -12.05 13.80 -6.12
CA LYS A 28 -11.20 14.71 -5.36
C LYS A 28 -11.97 15.29 -4.18
N LEU A 29 -11.96 14.57 -3.09
CA LEU A 29 -12.61 14.99 -1.85
C LEU A 29 -11.89 16.20 -1.20
N LYS A 30 -12.66 17.14 -0.66
CA LYS A 30 -12.16 18.33 0.04
C LYS A 30 -12.75 18.38 1.43
N LYS A 31 -12.09 19.08 2.36
CA LYS A 31 -12.65 19.34 3.69
C LYS A 31 -13.98 20.08 3.57
N GLY A 32 -14.97 19.62 4.31
CA GLY A 32 -16.23 20.37 4.48
C GLY A 32 -16.05 21.64 5.32
N GLU A 33 -16.79 22.65 4.98
CA GLU A 33 -16.79 23.94 5.70
C GLU A 33 -18.21 24.33 6.11
N GLY A 34 -18.35 24.85 7.33
CA GLY A 34 -19.61 25.41 7.83
C GLY A 34 -20.78 24.42 7.75
N ASN A 35 -21.85 24.82 7.07
CA ASN A 35 -23.10 24.04 6.95
C ASN A 35 -23.02 22.84 6.03
N GLU A 36 -21.91 22.62 5.33
CA GLU A 36 -21.69 21.43 4.50
C GLU A 36 -21.35 20.19 5.35
N ILE A 37 -20.91 20.40 6.59
CA ILE A 37 -20.54 19.34 7.52
C ILE A 37 -21.79 18.64 8.02
N ILE A 38 -21.87 17.33 7.81
CA ILE A 38 -22.95 16.50 8.32
C ILE A 38 -22.72 16.20 9.80
N PRO A 39 -23.68 16.53 10.68
CA PRO A 39 -23.59 16.19 12.09
C PRO A 39 -23.55 14.67 12.31
N GLU A 40 -22.81 14.20 13.31
CA GLU A 40 -22.73 12.77 13.70
C GLU A 40 -24.12 12.18 14.01
N ALA A 41 -25.06 13.02 14.51
CA ALA A 41 -26.44 12.60 14.78
C ALA A 41 -27.24 12.22 13.52
N GLU A 42 -26.89 12.78 12.36
CA GLU A 42 -27.54 12.50 11.08
C GLU A 42 -26.91 11.31 10.37
N CYS A 43 -25.59 11.18 10.46
CA CYS A 43 -24.87 10.05 9.86
C CYS A 43 -23.60 9.73 10.65
N SER A 44 -23.50 8.51 11.13
CA SER A 44 -22.30 8.03 11.81
C SER A 44 -21.18 7.70 10.81
N TYR A 45 -20.64 8.75 10.17
CA TYR A 45 -19.53 8.63 9.21
C TYR A 45 -18.29 7.99 9.85
N ALA A 46 -17.97 8.38 11.07
CA ALA A 46 -16.82 7.83 11.81
C ALA A 46 -16.97 6.30 12.02
N ALA A 47 -18.18 5.80 12.32
CA ALA A 47 -18.43 4.36 12.45
C ALA A 47 -18.33 3.61 11.12
N MET A 48 -18.81 4.22 10.01
CA MET A 48 -18.62 3.65 8.66
C MET A 48 -17.13 3.48 8.35
N VAL A 49 -16.36 4.56 8.45
CA VAL A 49 -14.93 4.57 8.14
C VAL A 49 -14.15 3.67 9.11
N GLY A 50 -14.49 3.68 10.41
CA GLY A 50 -13.87 2.80 11.40
C GLY A 50 -14.06 1.31 11.08
N SER A 51 -15.26 0.93 10.65
CA SER A 51 -15.55 -0.45 10.23
C SER A 51 -14.78 -0.84 8.96
N LEU A 52 -14.73 0.05 7.97
CA LEU A 52 -13.94 -0.14 6.76
C LEU A 52 -12.43 -0.20 7.06
N LEU A 53 -11.94 0.63 7.99
CA LEU A 53 -10.54 0.62 8.43
C LEU A 53 -10.16 -0.73 9.04
N TYR A 54 -11.02 -1.29 9.89
CA TYR A 54 -10.80 -2.63 10.44
C TYR A 54 -10.66 -3.68 9.33
N LEU A 55 -11.55 -3.67 8.32
CA LEU A 55 -11.50 -4.59 7.19
C LEU A 55 -10.24 -4.39 6.34
N SER A 56 -9.87 -3.13 6.07
CA SER A 56 -8.69 -2.79 5.27
C SER A 56 -7.38 -3.22 5.91
N LEU A 57 -7.32 -3.27 7.23
CA LEU A 57 -6.12 -3.67 7.99
C LEU A 57 -6.04 -5.18 8.24
N THR A 58 -7.15 -5.91 8.12
CA THR A 58 -7.20 -7.34 8.49
C THR A 58 -7.25 -8.27 7.29
N CYS A 59 -8.07 -7.99 6.27
CA CYS A 59 -8.32 -8.95 5.20
C CYS A 59 -8.66 -8.33 3.83
N ARG A 60 -8.79 -7.01 3.72
CA ARG A 60 -9.18 -6.32 2.49
C ARG A 60 -8.18 -5.21 2.14
N PRO A 61 -6.96 -5.56 1.72
CA PRO A 61 -5.95 -4.59 1.27
C PRO A 61 -6.40 -3.73 0.09
N ASP A 62 -7.27 -4.25 -0.75
CA ASP A 62 -7.85 -3.62 -1.93
C ASP A 62 -8.64 -2.34 -1.64
N ILE A 63 -9.17 -2.18 -0.43
CA ILE A 63 -9.84 -0.94 0.00
C ILE A 63 -8.94 0.00 0.80
N ALA A 64 -7.69 -0.37 1.10
CA ALA A 64 -6.84 0.40 2.02
C ALA A 64 -6.60 1.84 1.56
N ALA A 65 -6.37 2.07 0.26
CA ALA A 65 -6.19 3.41 -0.30
C ALA A 65 -7.45 4.27 -0.14
N ALA A 66 -8.63 3.73 -0.52
CA ALA A 66 -9.90 4.41 -0.41
C ALA A 66 -10.22 4.80 1.04
N VAL A 67 -10.06 3.85 1.97
CA VAL A 67 -10.29 4.07 3.40
C VAL A 67 -9.28 5.08 3.97
N GLY A 68 -8.02 5.04 3.52
CA GLY A 68 -6.99 6.01 3.87
C GLY A 68 -7.38 7.44 3.47
N VAL A 69 -8.02 7.62 2.32
CA VAL A 69 -8.55 8.92 1.89
C VAL A 69 -9.73 9.35 2.77
N LEU A 70 -10.72 8.47 2.96
CA LEU A 70 -11.92 8.77 3.74
C LEU A 70 -11.60 9.12 5.20
N SER A 71 -10.61 8.46 5.80
CA SER A 71 -10.22 8.70 7.19
C SER A 71 -9.73 10.13 7.47
N ARG A 72 -9.29 10.86 6.45
CA ARG A 72 -8.83 12.25 6.57
C ARG A 72 -9.96 13.23 6.90
N PHE A 73 -11.20 12.83 6.65
CA PHE A 73 -12.39 13.69 6.75
C PHE A 73 -13.31 13.33 7.92
N MET A 74 -12.86 12.51 8.88
CA MET A 74 -13.69 12.04 10.01
C MET A 74 -14.20 13.20 10.89
N SER A 75 -13.46 14.30 10.97
CA SER A 75 -13.85 15.47 11.77
C SER A 75 -14.74 16.49 11.03
N CYS A 76 -14.86 16.37 9.70
CA CYS A 76 -15.60 17.32 8.87
C CYS A 76 -16.22 16.63 7.64
N PRO A 77 -17.05 15.59 7.84
CA PRO A 77 -17.65 14.85 6.73
C PRO A 77 -18.72 15.69 6.01
N THR A 78 -18.79 15.56 4.69
CA THR A 78 -19.86 16.12 3.85
C THR A 78 -20.66 14.98 3.21
N ALA A 79 -21.72 15.30 2.47
CA ALA A 79 -22.51 14.32 1.73
C ALA A 79 -21.64 13.51 0.75
N GLU A 80 -20.70 14.18 0.05
CA GLU A 80 -19.77 13.50 -0.85
C GLU A 80 -18.90 12.43 -0.14
N HIS A 81 -18.46 12.73 1.10
CA HIS A 81 -17.68 11.77 1.90
C HIS A 81 -18.52 10.57 2.31
N VAL A 82 -19.77 10.81 2.69
CA VAL A 82 -20.72 9.73 3.05
C VAL A 82 -21.02 8.87 1.83
N ASP A 83 -21.28 9.46 0.66
CA ASP A 83 -21.54 8.73 -0.58
C ASP A 83 -20.32 7.91 -1.01
N ALA A 84 -19.12 8.46 -0.90
CA ALA A 84 -17.89 7.74 -1.17
C ALA A 84 -17.70 6.57 -0.19
N ALA A 85 -17.99 6.75 1.11
CA ALA A 85 -17.93 5.66 2.09
C ALA A 85 -18.97 4.56 1.80
N ARG A 86 -20.20 4.94 1.44
CA ARG A 86 -21.26 4.00 1.01
C ARG A 86 -20.84 3.21 -0.23
N ARG A 87 -20.16 3.85 -1.19
CA ARG A 87 -19.60 3.18 -2.36
C ARG A 87 -18.57 2.11 -1.95
N VAL A 88 -17.64 2.42 -1.03
CA VAL A 88 -16.66 1.44 -0.53
C VAL A 88 -17.35 0.28 0.17
N ILE A 89 -18.41 0.53 0.97
CA ILE A 89 -19.19 -0.54 1.61
C ILE A 89 -19.85 -1.44 0.55
N SER A 90 -20.51 -0.85 -0.47
CA SER A 90 -21.14 -1.60 -1.57
C SER A 90 -20.12 -2.44 -2.34
N TYR A 91 -18.97 -1.86 -2.69
CA TYR A 91 -17.86 -2.59 -3.31
C TYR A 91 -17.41 -3.77 -2.45
N THR A 92 -17.20 -3.53 -1.16
CA THR A 92 -16.73 -4.56 -0.23
C THR A 92 -17.77 -5.69 -0.08
N TYR A 93 -19.07 -5.37 -0.12
CA TYR A 93 -20.13 -6.34 -0.07
C TYR A 93 -20.24 -7.16 -1.35
N THR A 94 -20.22 -6.54 -2.52
CA THR A 94 -20.32 -7.24 -3.81
C THR A 94 -19.10 -8.12 -4.09
N THR A 95 -17.93 -7.73 -3.56
CA THR A 95 -16.67 -8.47 -3.69
C THR A 95 -16.30 -9.26 -2.42
N ARG A 96 -17.27 -9.60 -1.56
CA ARG A 96 -17.03 -10.24 -0.24
C ARG A 96 -16.34 -11.60 -0.30
N GLU A 97 -16.41 -12.26 -1.46
CA GLU A 97 -15.72 -13.54 -1.70
C GLU A 97 -14.25 -13.36 -2.09
N LEU A 98 -13.80 -12.12 -2.37
CA LEU A 98 -12.40 -11.85 -2.57
C LEU A 98 -11.64 -11.96 -1.25
N GLY A 99 -10.53 -12.67 -1.27
CA GLY A 99 -9.66 -12.86 -0.12
C GLY A 99 -8.19 -12.94 -0.52
N ILE A 100 -7.31 -12.84 0.48
CA ILE A 100 -5.89 -13.07 0.30
C ILE A 100 -5.68 -14.57 0.14
N VAL A 101 -4.99 -14.98 -0.93
CA VAL A 101 -4.70 -16.39 -1.23
C VAL A 101 -3.24 -16.69 -0.86
N HIS A 102 -3.05 -17.66 0.03
CA HIS A 102 -1.74 -18.21 0.36
C HIS A 102 -1.63 -19.62 -0.22
N ARG A 103 -0.57 -19.89 -0.98
CA ARG A 103 -0.31 -21.19 -1.59
C ARG A 103 0.88 -21.85 -0.92
N ARG A 104 0.81 -23.17 -0.74
CA ARG A 104 1.84 -23.96 -0.07
C ARG A 104 3.07 -24.15 -0.95
N ASP A 105 2.87 -24.30 -2.24
CA ASP A 105 3.85 -24.75 -3.22
C ASP A 105 4.61 -23.62 -3.93
N GLY A 106 4.22 -22.38 -3.75
CA GLY A 106 4.90 -21.20 -4.36
C GLY A 106 4.98 -21.19 -5.90
N VAL A 107 4.55 -22.28 -6.55
CA VAL A 107 4.79 -22.59 -7.97
C VAL A 107 4.09 -21.64 -8.95
N ASN A 108 3.09 -20.92 -8.50
CA ASN A 108 2.41 -19.89 -9.29
C ASN A 108 2.51 -18.52 -8.58
N ASN A 109 3.74 -18.06 -8.40
CA ASN A 109 3.93 -16.68 -7.94
C ASN A 109 3.56 -15.72 -9.08
N PRO A 110 2.46 -14.95 -9.00
CA PRO A 110 2.08 -14.01 -10.06
C PRO A 110 3.17 -12.96 -10.31
N VAL A 111 4.06 -12.72 -9.36
CA VAL A 111 5.24 -11.86 -9.51
C VAL A 111 6.15 -12.34 -10.63
N LEU A 112 6.26 -13.65 -10.88
CA LEU A 112 7.09 -14.19 -11.98
C LEU A 112 6.48 -13.89 -13.36
N ALA A 113 5.20 -13.58 -13.46
CA ALA A 113 4.54 -13.23 -14.72
C ALA A 113 4.87 -11.81 -15.20
N PHE A 114 5.34 -10.93 -14.30
CA PHE A 114 5.54 -9.52 -14.56
C PHE A 114 7.01 -9.09 -14.66
N CYS A 115 7.97 -10.01 -14.45
CA CYS A 115 9.39 -9.70 -14.57
C CYS A 115 9.88 -9.83 -16.02
N ASN A 116 10.90 -9.05 -16.39
CA ASN A 116 11.64 -9.27 -17.63
C ASN A 116 12.19 -10.69 -17.68
N HIS A 117 12.33 -11.24 -18.88
CA HIS A 117 12.69 -12.65 -19.09
C HIS A 117 13.96 -13.10 -18.32
N GLU A 118 14.95 -12.21 -18.17
CA GLU A 118 16.19 -12.50 -17.43
C GLU A 118 15.97 -12.53 -15.92
N ASP A 119 15.21 -11.57 -15.37
CA ASP A 119 14.87 -11.51 -13.94
C ASP A 119 13.92 -12.65 -13.54
N SER A 120 12.98 -13.03 -14.42
CA SER A 120 12.09 -14.17 -14.19
C SER A 120 12.82 -15.51 -14.15
N LEU A 121 13.87 -15.68 -14.96
CA LEU A 121 14.73 -16.85 -14.95
C LEU A 121 15.58 -16.93 -13.68
N GLU A 122 16.06 -15.81 -13.17
CA GLU A 122 16.80 -15.75 -11.91
C GLU A 122 15.89 -16.06 -10.72
N LEU A 123 14.68 -15.49 -10.69
CA LEU A 123 13.66 -15.76 -9.68
C LEU A 123 13.14 -17.21 -9.74
N SER A 124 12.95 -17.77 -10.94
CA SER A 124 12.52 -19.17 -11.10
C SER A 124 13.58 -20.18 -10.66
N ARG A 125 14.86 -19.79 -10.66
CA ARG A 125 15.97 -20.60 -10.13
C ARG A 125 16.08 -20.53 -8.61
N GLN A 126 15.56 -19.50 -7.98
CA GLN A 126 15.46 -19.33 -6.52
C GLN A 126 14.20 -20.02 -6.00
N GLN A 127 14.10 -21.33 -6.14
CA GLN A 127 13.06 -22.14 -5.47
C GLN A 127 13.37 -22.25 -3.95
N GLU A 128 13.65 -21.14 -3.30
CA GLU A 128 13.79 -21.14 -1.85
C GLU A 128 12.39 -21.14 -1.23
N PRO A 129 12.12 -22.04 -0.29
CA PRO A 129 10.92 -21.95 0.52
C PRO A 129 10.96 -20.63 1.27
N ASP A 130 9.80 -20.00 1.40
CA ASP A 130 9.62 -18.73 2.11
C ASP A 130 10.21 -17.49 1.41
N LEU A 131 10.22 -17.47 0.07
CA LEU A 131 10.64 -16.30 -0.70
C LEU A 131 9.76 -15.08 -0.36
N MET A 132 10.39 -14.03 0.17
CA MET A 132 9.75 -12.75 0.45
C MET A 132 10.08 -11.74 -0.65
N THR A 133 9.03 -11.13 -1.21
CA THR A 133 9.12 -10.07 -2.23
C THR A 133 8.26 -8.88 -1.80
N SER A 134 8.54 -7.71 -2.33
CA SER A 134 7.74 -6.51 -2.01
C SER A 134 7.67 -5.54 -3.17
N TYR A 135 6.63 -4.72 -3.15
CA TYR A 135 6.42 -3.58 -4.05
C TYR A 135 6.37 -2.32 -3.20
N ALA A 136 7.00 -1.27 -3.66
CA ALA A 136 6.93 0.06 -3.03
C ALA A 136 6.65 1.09 -4.11
N ASP A 137 5.70 1.98 -3.83
CA ASP A 137 5.25 3.03 -4.75
C ASP A 137 4.80 4.27 -3.98
N ALA A 138 4.83 5.43 -4.63
CA ALA A 138 4.31 6.67 -4.07
C ALA A 138 3.66 7.56 -5.12
N ASP A 139 2.39 7.91 -4.92
CA ASP A 139 1.77 8.99 -5.69
C ASP A 139 2.44 10.34 -5.34
N LEU A 140 2.83 11.13 -6.33
CA LEU A 140 3.39 12.47 -6.05
C LEU A 140 2.28 13.49 -5.81
N ALA A 141 2.25 14.06 -4.58
CA ALA A 141 1.38 15.17 -4.21
C ALA A 141 -0.13 14.92 -4.46
N GLY A 142 -0.57 13.64 -4.35
CA GLY A 142 -1.96 13.23 -4.62
C GLY A 142 -2.98 13.84 -3.66
N ASP A 143 -2.61 14.17 -2.44
CA ASP A 143 -3.49 14.88 -1.51
C ASP A 143 -3.59 16.36 -1.89
N ILE A 144 -4.79 16.79 -2.31
CA ILE A 144 -5.02 18.16 -2.78
C ILE A 144 -4.85 19.18 -1.65
N SER A 145 -5.26 18.83 -0.44
CA SER A 145 -5.30 19.76 0.70
C SER A 145 -3.91 20.03 1.26
N THR A 146 -3.06 19.00 1.33
CA THR A 146 -1.74 19.08 1.97
C THR A 146 -0.59 18.96 0.99
N ARG A 147 -0.86 18.57 -0.27
CA ARG A 147 0.14 18.28 -1.32
C ARG A 147 1.14 17.20 -0.91
N ARG A 148 0.74 16.33 0.00
CA ARG A 148 1.53 15.17 0.42
C ARG A 148 1.27 14.00 -0.51
N SER A 149 2.29 13.16 -0.65
CA SER A 149 2.24 11.89 -1.37
C SER A 149 1.64 10.80 -0.48
N THR A 150 1.09 9.76 -1.10
CA THR A 150 0.66 8.54 -0.40
C THR A 150 1.68 7.44 -0.66
N THR A 151 2.20 6.83 0.39
CA THR A 151 3.03 5.63 0.31
C THR A 151 2.14 4.41 0.14
N SER A 152 2.47 3.56 -0.82
CA SER A 152 1.90 2.23 -1.03
C SER A 152 2.99 1.18 -0.92
N VAL A 153 2.78 0.15 -0.10
CA VAL A 153 3.68 -0.99 0.06
C VAL A 153 2.87 -2.27 0.10
N CYS A 154 3.33 -3.28 -0.63
CA CYS A 154 2.83 -4.65 -0.55
C CYS A 154 4.00 -5.58 -0.29
N VAL A 155 3.89 -6.47 0.71
CA VAL A 155 4.87 -7.52 1.00
C VAL A 155 4.22 -8.88 0.85
N LEU A 156 4.83 -9.71 0.02
CA LEU A 156 4.37 -11.06 -0.27
C LEU A 156 5.36 -12.09 0.32
N LEU A 157 4.82 -13.19 0.82
CA LEU A 157 5.56 -14.38 1.20
C LEU A 157 5.02 -15.54 0.37
N ASN A 158 5.86 -16.20 -0.42
CA ASN A 158 5.46 -17.25 -1.37
C ASN A 158 4.30 -16.83 -2.28
N GLY A 159 4.30 -15.56 -2.74
CA GLY A 159 3.24 -14.98 -3.57
C GLY A 159 1.93 -14.63 -2.86
N GLY A 160 1.79 -14.93 -1.57
CA GLY A 160 0.67 -14.50 -0.76
C GLY A 160 0.96 -13.18 -0.04
N LEU A 161 0.04 -12.22 -0.08
CA LEU A 161 0.19 -10.94 0.58
C LEU A 161 0.14 -11.12 2.11
N VAL A 162 1.21 -10.72 2.82
CA VAL A 162 1.34 -10.86 4.28
C VAL A 162 1.34 -9.53 5.03
N ALA A 163 1.71 -8.44 4.36
CA ALA A 163 1.66 -7.10 4.94
C ALA A 163 1.49 -6.04 3.86
N TRP A 164 0.85 -4.92 4.20
CA TRP A 164 0.66 -3.79 3.30
C TRP A 164 0.59 -2.48 4.05
N ILE A 165 0.92 -1.41 3.35
CA ILE A 165 0.82 -0.02 3.82
C ILE A 165 0.12 0.79 2.73
N SER A 166 -0.87 1.59 3.10
CA SER A 166 -1.37 2.69 2.28
C SER A 166 -1.58 3.88 3.22
N ARG A 167 -0.67 4.87 3.17
CA ARG A 167 -0.73 6.00 4.09
C ARG A 167 -0.16 7.28 3.51
N LEU A 168 -0.72 8.40 3.94
CA LEU A 168 -0.20 9.73 3.61
C LEU A 168 1.19 9.92 4.22
N GLN A 169 2.14 10.42 3.44
CA GLN A 169 3.49 10.74 3.90
C GLN A 169 3.48 11.87 4.92
N PRO A 170 4.37 11.88 5.92
CA PRO A 170 4.40 12.93 6.95
C PRO A 170 4.86 14.29 6.44
N THR A 171 5.60 14.31 5.33
CA THR A 171 6.16 15.52 4.71
C THR A 171 5.76 15.62 3.25
N VAL A 172 5.79 16.84 2.69
CA VAL A 172 5.63 17.06 1.25
C VAL A 172 6.93 16.67 0.56
N ALA A 173 6.86 15.75 -0.39
CA ALA A 173 7.99 15.40 -1.26
C ALA A 173 8.13 16.44 -2.37
N LEU A 174 9.34 16.88 -2.65
CA LEU A 174 9.65 17.88 -3.67
C LEU A 174 9.91 17.28 -5.06
N SER A 175 9.96 15.95 -5.16
CA SER A 175 10.14 15.21 -6.42
C SER A 175 9.56 13.81 -6.29
N THR A 176 9.27 13.17 -7.45
CA THR A 176 8.87 11.75 -7.49
C THR A 176 9.91 10.87 -6.81
N THR A 177 11.19 11.05 -7.13
CA THR A 177 12.29 10.29 -6.50
C THR A 177 12.32 10.43 -4.97
N GLU A 178 11.97 11.59 -4.43
CA GLU A 178 11.88 11.77 -2.97
C GLU A 178 10.68 11.03 -2.39
N ALA A 179 9.52 11.09 -3.04
CA ALA A 179 8.33 10.36 -2.63
C ALA A 179 8.58 8.84 -2.62
N GLU A 180 9.20 8.31 -3.68
CA GLU A 180 9.58 6.90 -3.79
C GLU A 180 10.62 6.49 -2.73
N THR A 181 11.62 7.36 -2.47
CA THR A 181 12.60 7.10 -1.41
C THR A 181 11.95 7.01 -0.03
N ILE A 182 10.88 7.81 0.23
CA ILE A 182 10.11 7.72 1.48
C ILE A 182 9.34 6.40 1.51
N ALA A 183 8.67 6.03 0.42
CA ALA A 183 7.92 4.78 0.32
C ALA A 183 8.82 3.56 0.52
N THR A 184 9.96 3.50 -0.17
CA THR A 184 10.93 2.43 0.02
C THR A 184 11.52 2.39 1.42
N THR A 185 11.74 3.55 2.06
CA THR A 185 12.20 3.59 3.47
C THR A 185 11.19 2.92 4.40
N ASP A 186 9.89 3.16 4.19
CA ASP A 186 8.82 2.52 4.96
C ASP A 186 8.72 1.02 4.65
N CYS A 187 8.84 0.64 3.37
CA CYS A 187 8.93 -0.75 2.94
C CYS A 187 10.08 -1.49 3.64
N VAL A 188 11.30 -0.98 3.56
CA VAL A 188 12.49 -1.63 4.14
C VAL A 188 12.37 -1.77 5.67
N LYS A 189 11.81 -0.79 6.38
CA LYS A 189 11.52 -0.93 7.81
C LYS A 189 10.55 -2.08 8.10
N LEU A 190 9.50 -2.22 7.28
CA LEU A 190 8.56 -3.34 7.39
C LEU A 190 9.24 -4.67 7.10
N LEU A 191 10.09 -4.74 6.06
CA LEU A 191 10.87 -5.92 5.73
C LEU A 191 11.80 -6.34 6.86
N MET A 192 12.49 -5.40 7.51
CA MET A 192 13.34 -5.70 8.66
C MET A 192 12.56 -6.37 9.80
N HIS A 193 11.36 -5.86 10.08
CA HIS A 193 10.49 -6.45 11.10
C HIS A 193 10.01 -7.86 10.70
N LEU A 194 9.58 -8.06 9.47
CA LEU A 194 9.13 -9.37 8.98
C LEU A 194 10.28 -10.39 8.90
N ARG A 195 11.48 -9.97 8.47
CA ARG A 195 12.68 -10.83 8.48
C ARG A 195 13.06 -11.26 9.90
N LEU A 196 12.95 -10.35 10.87
CA LEU A 196 13.17 -10.69 12.28
C LEU A 196 12.15 -11.72 12.77
N LEU A 197 10.86 -11.50 12.48
CA LEU A 197 9.79 -12.43 12.83
C LEU A 197 10.01 -13.82 12.21
N LEU A 198 10.32 -13.87 10.91
CA LEU A 198 10.60 -15.13 10.22
C LEU A 198 11.80 -15.86 10.83
N ARG A 199 12.86 -15.14 11.21
CA ARG A 199 14.02 -15.71 11.91
C ARG A 199 13.62 -16.33 13.25
N GLU A 200 12.78 -15.65 14.04
CA GLU A 200 12.27 -16.17 15.33
C GLU A 200 11.39 -17.42 15.13
N LEU A 201 10.70 -17.52 13.99
CA LEU A 201 9.93 -18.70 13.58
C LEU A 201 10.79 -19.82 12.97
N GLY A 202 12.12 -19.69 12.94
CA GLY A 202 13.03 -20.66 12.33
C GLY A 202 13.03 -20.65 10.80
N ARG A 203 12.56 -19.56 10.17
CA ARG A 203 12.45 -19.36 8.73
C ARG A 203 13.29 -18.17 8.26
N GLU A 204 14.57 -18.15 8.64
CA GLU A 204 15.47 -17.03 8.34
C GLU A 204 15.66 -16.85 6.83
N GLN A 205 15.50 -15.61 6.39
CA GLN A 205 15.70 -15.21 4.99
C GLN A 205 17.19 -15.08 4.69
N GLN A 206 17.78 -16.04 3.97
CA GLN A 206 19.20 -16.06 3.65
C GLN A 206 19.56 -15.06 2.54
N GLN A 207 18.65 -14.87 1.57
CA GLN A 207 18.85 -13.95 0.46
C GLN A 207 18.24 -12.55 0.76
N PRO A 208 18.75 -11.49 0.11
CA PRO A 208 18.12 -10.17 0.16
C PRO A 208 16.67 -10.23 -0.36
N THR A 209 15.75 -9.60 0.37
CA THR A 209 14.36 -9.47 -0.11
C THR A 209 14.30 -8.58 -1.35
N ILE A 210 13.56 -8.99 -2.37
CA ILE A 210 13.38 -8.20 -3.58
C ILE A 210 12.38 -7.07 -3.32
N VAL A 211 12.78 -5.86 -3.65
CA VAL A 211 11.89 -4.68 -3.69
C VAL A 211 11.74 -4.24 -5.13
N TYR A 212 10.53 -4.40 -5.66
CA TYR A 212 10.16 -3.92 -6.99
C TYR A 212 9.88 -2.42 -6.94
N GLU A 213 10.46 -1.66 -7.88
CA GLU A 213 10.41 -0.21 -7.94
C GLU A 213 10.40 0.23 -9.40
N ASP A 214 9.48 1.12 -9.79
CA ASP A 214 9.39 1.62 -11.17
C ASP A 214 10.22 2.89 -11.40
N ASN A 215 10.64 3.58 -10.36
CA ASN A 215 11.46 4.78 -10.47
C ASN A 215 12.95 4.45 -10.57
N GLN A 216 13.48 4.41 -11.79
CA GLN A 216 14.91 4.16 -12.02
C GLN A 216 15.85 5.11 -11.27
N ALA A 217 15.43 6.37 -11.01
CA ALA A 217 16.24 7.32 -10.27
C ALA A 217 16.34 6.94 -8.79
N ALA A 218 15.27 6.43 -8.17
CA ALA A 218 15.29 5.91 -6.81
C ALA A 218 16.21 4.69 -6.70
N VAL A 219 16.13 3.75 -7.64
CA VAL A 219 17.03 2.59 -7.72
C VAL A 219 18.50 3.01 -7.85
N LYS A 220 18.82 3.92 -8.77
CA LYS A 220 20.21 4.42 -9.00
C LYS A 220 20.78 5.16 -7.80
N LEU A 221 19.95 5.86 -7.01
CA LEU A 221 20.41 6.59 -5.82
C LEU A 221 21.08 5.69 -4.78
N THR A 222 20.64 4.45 -4.65
CA THR A 222 21.25 3.51 -3.70
C THR A 222 22.56 2.95 -4.19
N ALA A 223 22.82 2.94 -5.50
CA ALA A 223 24.05 2.46 -6.12
C ALA A 223 25.14 3.55 -6.25
N MET A 224 24.77 4.85 -6.24
CA MET A 224 25.72 5.95 -6.45
C MET A 224 26.51 6.30 -5.18
N PRO A 225 27.78 6.74 -5.29
CA PRO A 225 28.52 7.33 -4.17
C PRO A 225 27.80 8.55 -3.58
N GLU A 226 28.09 8.88 -2.31
CA GLU A 226 27.51 10.05 -1.66
C GLU A 226 27.94 11.35 -2.35
N GLN A 227 27.07 11.87 -3.18
CA GLN A 227 27.20 13.21 -3.75
C GLN A 227 25.84 13.86 -3.83
N SER A 228 25.43 14.65 -2.83
CA SER A 228 24.53 15.79 -3.09
C SER A 228 24.34 16.69 -1.88
N LYS A 229 24.26 18.00 -2.12
CA LYS A 229 23.82 19.04 -1.17
C LYS A 229 22.29 19.06 -1.01
N ARG A 230 21.65 17.89 -0.86
CA ARG A 230 20.19 17.77 -0.66
C ARG A 230 19.83 17.95 0.81
N ALA A 231 18.56 18.18 1.10
CA ALA A 231 18.07 18.35 2.47
C ALA A 231 18.52 17.19 3.39
N LYS A 232 19.01 17.52 4.59
CA LYS A 232 19.61 16.56 5.54
C LYS A 232 18.72 15.35 5.82
N HIS A 233 17.41 15.54 5.95
CA HIS A 233 16.46 14.45 6.20
C HIS A 233 16.37 13.45 5.04
N TYR A 234 16.44 13.93 3.81
CA TYR A 234 16.46 13.08 2.63
C TYR A 234 17.76 12.26 2.55
N GLN A 235 18.90 12.91 2.83
CA GLN A 235 20.20 12.21 2.87
C GLN A 235 20.22 11.07 3.89
N MET A 236 19.63 11.28 5.07
CA MET A 236 19.54 10.23 6.09
C MET A 236 18.76 9.00 5.61
N LYS A 237 17.66 9.20 4.88
CA LYS A 237 16.89 8.09 4.30
C LYS A 237 17.69 7.34 3.23
N VAL A 238 18.33 8.06 2.33
CA VAL A 238 19.21 7.48 1.29
C VAL A 238 20.37 6.71 1.93
N HIS A 239 21.02 7.26 2.95
CA HIS A 239 22.08 6.59 3.69
C HIS A 239 21.60 5.30 4.37
N PHE A 240 20.44 5.36 5.03
CA PHE A 240 19.79 4.19 5.62
C PHE A 240 19.56 3.10 4.56
N LEU A 241 18.94 3.45 3.42
CA LEU A 241 18.65 2.49 2.34
C LEU A 241 19.93 1.85 1.78
N LYS A 242 20.99 2.65 1.55
CA LYS A 242 22.30 2.13 1.13
C LYS A 242 22.89 1.15 2.13
N GLY A 243 22.80 1.47 3.43
CA GLY A 243 23.23 0.58 4.49
C GLY A 243 22.49 -0.75 4.46
N MET A 244 21.20 -0.74 4.22
CA MET A 244 20.37 -1.96 4.16
C MET A 244 20.67 -2.81 2.93
N VAL A 245 20.93 -2.21 1.77
CA VAL A 245 21.42 -2.96 0.58
C VAL A 245 22.78 -3.59 0.86
N LYS A 246 23.74 -2.81 1.44
CA LYS A 246 25.07 -3.32 1.78
C LYS A 246 25.03 -4.49 2.78
N ASN A 247 24.08 -4.45 3.71
CA ASN A 247 23.88 -5.50 4.71
C ASN A 247 23.05 -6.69 4.19
N GLY A 248 22.68 -6.72 2.90
CA GLY A 248 21.93 -7.82 2.30
C GLY A 248 20.48 -7.95 2.82
N VAL A 249 19.89 -6.87 3.35
CA VAL A 249 18.50 -6.89 3.81
C VAL A 249 17.54 -6.93 2.63
N TYR A 250 17.81 -6.12 1.60
CA TYR A 250 17.03 -6.08 0.38
C TYR A 250 17.89 -5.74 -0.85
N ARG A 251 17.35 -6.00 -2.03
CA ARG A 251 17.86 -5.53 -3.32
C ARG A 251 16.71 -4.99 -4.17
N TYR A 252 16.99 -3.99 -5.00
CA TYR A 252 16.02 -3.50 -5.97
C TYR A 252 16.00 -4.35 -7.24
N ILE A 253 14.78 -4.50 -7.79
CA ILE A 253 14.57 -4.86 -9.20
C ILE A 253 13.67 -3.78 -9.79
N TRP A 254 14.12 -3.17 -10.90
CA TRP A 254 13.30 -2.23 -11.63
C TRP A 254 12.22 -2.98 -12.41
N ILE A 255 10.97 -2.48 -12.35
CA ILE A 255 9.87 -2.97 -13.16
C ILE A 255 9.20 -1.80 -13.89
N SER A 256 8.45 -2.10 -14.96
CA SER A 256 7.64 -1.10 -15.64
C SER A 256 6.45 -0.71 -14.75
N THR A 257 6.02 0.56 -14.81
CA THR A 257 4.80 1.04 -14.10
C THR A 257 3.55 0.22 -14.49
N HIS A 258 3.51 -0.38 -15.69
CA HIS A 258 2.40 -1.25 -16.09
C HIS A 258 2.42 -2.62 -15.41
N ASP A 259 3.54 -3.01 -14.81
CA ASP A 259 3.79 -4.31 -14.20
C ASP A 259 3.84 -4.24 -12.65
N GLN A 260 3.65 -3.02 -12.10
CA GLN A 260 3.67 -2.74 -10.65
C GLN A 260 2.25 -2.79 -9.97
#